data_ba6f2c63c8c4758bbeda26873d63b509
#
_entry.id   ba6f2c63c8c4758bbeda26873d63b509
#
_cell.length_a   1.000
_cell.length_b   1.000
_cell.length_c   1.000
_cell.angle_alpha   90.00
_cell.angle_beta   90.00
_cell.angle_gamma   90.00
#
_symmetry.space_group_name_H-M   'P 1'
#
loop_
_entity.id
_entity.type
_entity.pdbx_description
1 polymer ?
#
loop_
_entity_poly.entity_id
_entity_poly.type
_entity_poly.pdbx_seq_one_letter_code
_entity_poly.pdbx_strand_id
1 'polypeptide(L)'
;METLLPSLRVPDGPVELSGETWLEIGFGGGEHLAAQAQQHPDVTLIGAEPFQNGVASALRHIDEAALSNVGLHDGDVRDLIERLPEGGLSRAFILFPDPWPKVRHHKRRLVQSDFVGELARVIRPGGTLRFASDWADYVDWSLARFLAGGRFAWTAEACADWTGPPADHVTTRYEEKRLGDCAPVFLDFVRV
;
A
#
# COMPACT_ATOMS: atom_id res chain seq x y z
N MET A 1 21.89 -0.54 -10.26
CA MET A 1 21.08 -1.19 -9.22
C MET A 1 21.80 -1.34 -7.88
N GLU A 2 23.02 -1.88 -7.86
CA GLU A 2 23.78 -2.08 -6.60
C GLU A 2 24.15 -0.78 -5.85
N THR A 3 24.15 0.35 -6.51
CA THR A 3 24.55 1.64 -5.91
C THR A 3 23.37 2.47 -5.38
N LEU A 4 22.16 2.32 -5.92
CA LEU A 4 21.01 3.16 -5.56
C LEU A 4 20.20 2.61 -4.39
N LEU A 5 19.95 1.30 -4.35
CA LEU A 5 19.16 0.67 -3.28
C LEU A 5 19.71 0.97 -1.87
N PRO A 6 21.04 0.91 -1.60
CA PRO A 6 21.55 1.21 -0.27
C PRO A 6 21.24 2.62 0.24
N SER A 7 21.13 3.61 -0.66
CA SER A 7 20.81 5.00 -0.29
C SER A 7 19.33 5.26 -0.09
N LEU A 8 18.47 4.41 -0.66
CA LEU A 8 17.01 4.50 -0.55
C LEU A 8 16.43 3.53 0.48
N ARG A 9 17.24 2.57 0.98
CA ARG A 9 16.75 1.58 1.92
C ARG A 9 16.36 2.21 3.23
N VAL A 10 15.14 1.90 3.69
CA VAL A 10 14.70 2.26 5.05
C VAL A 10 15.66 1.60 6.05
N PRO A 11 16.28 2.39 6.98
CA PRO A 11 17.26 1.86 7.93
C PRO A 11 16.72 0.70 8.77
N ASP A 12 17.61 -0.21 9.19
CA ASP A 12 17.28 -1.21 10.19
C ASP A 12 17.05 -0.56 11.56
N GLY A 13 16.14 -1.14 12.38
CA GLY A 13 15.77 -0.62 13.69
C GLY A 13 14.55 0.31 13.65
N PRO A 14 14.25 1.07 14.72
CA PRO A 14 13.13 2.00 14.77
C PRO A 14 13.21 3.02 13.65
N VAL A 15 12.09 3.25 12.96
CA VAL A 15 12.02 4.20 11.85
C VAL A 15 11.57 5.56 12.40
N GLU A 16 12.42 6.56 12.22
CA GLU A 16 12.05 7.96 12.50
C GLU A 16 11.43 8.58 11.26
N LEU A 17 10.22 9.13 11.41
CA LEU A 17 9.50 9.80 10.33
C LEU A 17 9.54 11.32 10.56
N SER A 18 9.91 12.05 9.52
CA SER A 18 9.89 13.51 9.54
C SER A 18 8.91 14.02 8.48
N GLY A 19 7.91 14.79 8.92
CA GLY A 19 6.92 15.35 8.02
C GLY A 19 5.83 14.35 7.61
N GLU A 20 5.14 14.67 6.55
CA GLU A 20 4.07 13.82 6.00
C GLU A 20 4.65 12.58 5.33
N THR A 21 4.20 11.41 5.75
CA THR A 21 4.70 10.13 5.23
C THR A 21 3.56 9.22 4.83
N TRP A 22 3.69 8.63 3.63
CA TRP A 22 2.77 7.63 3.07
C TRP A 22 3.47 6.28 2.93
N LEU A 23 2.71 5.20 3.01
CA LEU A 23 3.20 3.83 2.84
C LEU A 23 2.49 3.13 1.70
N GLU A 24 3.23 2.57 0.74
CA GLU A 24 2.68 1.66 -0.26
C GLU A 24 3.14 0.23 0.02
N ILE A 25 2.17 -0.66 0.19
CA ILE A 25 2.38 -2.05 0.58
C ILE A 25 2.23 -2.95 -0.64
N GLY A 26 3.30 -3.64 -1.01
CA GLY A 26 3.33 -4.48 -2.22
C GLY A 26 3.36 -3.65 -3.49
N PHE A 27 4.30 -2.73 -3.61
CA PHE A 27 4.34 -1.77 -4.74
C PHE A 27 4.61 -2.43 -6.10
N GLY A 28 4.89 -3.74 -6.16
CA GLY A 28 5.11 -4.46 -7.41
C GLY A 28 6.18 -3.83 -8.30
N GLY A 29 5.80 -3.31 -9.47
CA GLY A 29 6.73 -2.62 -10.38
C GLY A 29 7.15 -1.22 -9.96
N GLY A 30 6.46 -0.61 -8.99
CA GLY A 30 6.74 0.71 -8.46
C GLY A 30 6.17 1.87 -9.29
N GLU A 31 5.34 1.60 -10.29
CA GLU A 31 4.74 2.63 -11.15
C GLU A 31 3.89 3.62 -10.33
N HIS A 32 3.02 3.10 -9.45
CA HIS A 32 2.18 3.92 -8.59
C HIS A 32 3.01 4.66 -7.54
N LEU A 33 3.93 3.97 -6.86
CA LEU A 33 4.84 4.57 -5.87
C LEU A 33 5.61 5.76 -6.45
N ALA A 34 6.23 5.59 -7.62
CA ALA A 34 7.01 6.64 -8.26
C ALA A 34 6.13 7.81 -8.72
N ALA A 35 4.94 7.53 -9.26
CA ALA A 35 4.02 8.57 -9.70
C ALA A 35 3.49 9.40 -8.50
N GLN A 36 3.14 8.74 -7.38
CA GLN A 36 2.73 9.44 -6.15
C GLN A 36 3.88 10.30 -5.61
N ALA A 37 5.11 9.78 -5.58
CA ALA A 37 6.27 10.54 -5.13
C ALA A 37 6.55 11.78 -6.00
N GLN A 38 6.37 11.66 -7.31
CA GLN A 38 6.55 12.76 -8.25
C GLN A 38 5.45 13.84 -8.09
N GLN A 39 4.20 13.42 -7.85
CA GLN A 39 3.08 14.34 -7.67
C GLN A 39 3.10 15.04 -6.30
N HIS A 40 3.75 14.45 -5.31
CA HIS A 40 3.77 14.93 -3.92
C HIS A 40 5.22 15.08 -3.41
N PRO A 41 6.01 16.04 -3.93
CA PRO A 41 7.44 16.17 -3.61
C PRO A 41 7.71 16.49 -2.13
N ASP A 42 6.73 17.05 -1.42
CA ASP A 42 6.84 17.37 0.02
C ASP A 42 6.46 16.20 0.94
N VAL A 43 6.03 15.06 0.37
CA VAL A 43 5.64 13.84 1.10
C VAL A 43 6.72 12.79 0.96
N THR A 44 7.10 12.15 2.07
CA THR A 44 7.96 10.96 2.01
C THR A 44 7.13 9.74 1.67
N LEU A 45 7.45 9.04 0.58
CA LEU A 45 6.83 7.78 0.20
C LEU A 45 7.72 6.62 0.64
N ILE A 46 7.18 5.73 1.46
CA ILE A 46 7.83 4.47 1.81
C ILE A 46 7.14 3.35 1.03
N GLY A 47 7.90 2.57 0.27
CA GLY A 47 7.41 1.38 -0.43
C GLY A 47 7.96 0.10 0.21
N ALA A 48 7.10 -0.91 0.40
CA ALA A 48 7.52 -2.25 0.85
C ALA A 48 7.19 -3.30 -0.22
N GLU A 49 8.18 -4.09 -0.64
CA GLU A 49 8.03 -5.14 -1.66
C GLU A 49 9.07 -6.25 -1.46
N PRO A 50 8.65 -7.51 -1.24
CA PRO A 50 9.60 -8.61 -1.01
C PRO A 50 10.23 -9.15 -2.30
N PHE A 51 9.64 -8.88 -3.49
CA PHE A 51 10.14 -9.44 -4.75
C PHE A 51 11.20 -8.55 -5.38
N GLN A 52 12.41 -9.07 -5.51
CA GLN A 52 13.57 -8.36 -6.04
C GLN A 52 13.36 -7.76 -7.43
N ASN A 53 12.58 -8.42 -8.29
CA ASN A 53 12.26 -7.89 -9.62
C ASN A 53 11.39 -6.61 -9.55
N GLY A 54 10.48 -6.55 -8.57
CA GLY A 54 9.69 -5.36 -8.29
C GLY A 54 10.57 -4.22 -7.81
N VAL A 55 11.41 -4.49 -6.80
CA VAL A 55 12.38 -3.52 -6.28
C VAL A 55 13.28 -2.97 -7.38
N ALA A 56 13.80 -3.85 -8.27
CA ALA A 56 14.63 -3.44 -9.40
C ALA A 56 13.88 -2.51 -10.38
N SER A 57 12.59 -2.77 -10.63
CA SER A 57 11.76 -1.93 -11.48
C SER A 57 11.49 -0.56 -10.82
N ALA A 58 11.17 -0.54 -9.52
CA ALA A 58 10.96 0.70 -8.77
C ALA A 58 12.22 1.59 -8.75
N LEU A 59 13.39 1.00 -8.54
CA LEU A 59 14.67 1.72 -8.58
C LEU A 59 14.90 2.43 -9.92
N ARG A 60 14.51 1.81 -11.02
CA ARG A 60 14.59 2.43 -12.34
C ARG A 60 13.66 3.63 -12.45
N HIS A 61 12.41 3.53 -12.01
CA HIS A 61 11.46 4.66 -12.03
C HIS A 61 11.92 5.81 -11.15
N ILE A 62 12.49 5.51 -9.97
CA ILE A 62 13.02 6.50 -9.03
C ILE A 62 14.21 7.25 -9.66
N ASP A 63 15.11 6.52 -10.31
CA ASP A 63 16.30 7.08 -10.97
C ASP A 63 15.93 7.94 -12.19
N GLU A 64 15.07 7.39 -13.09
CA GLU A 64 14.60 8.09 -14.30
C GLU A 64 13.86 9.40 -13.96
N ALA A 65 13.11 9.43 -12.86
CA ALA A 65 12.36 10.61 -12.41
C ALA A 65 13.14 11.48 -11.40
N ALA A 66 14.38 11.10 -11.06
CA ALA A 66 15.24 11.78 -10.08
C ALA A 66 14.53 12.05 -8.73
N LEU A 67 13.77 11.07 -8.24
CA LEU A 67 13.00 11.20 -6.99
C LEU A 67 13.92 11.11 -5.77
N SER A 68 13.75 12.04 -4.84
CA SER A 68 14.54 12.10 -3.60
C SER A 68 13.70 11.85 -2.32
N ASN A 69 12.39 11.69 -2.48
CA ASN A 69 11.43 11.54 -1.39
C ASN A 69 10.87 10.11 -1.27
N VAL A 70 11.65 9.10 -1.69
CA VAL A 70 11.25 7.68 -1.64
C VAL A 70 12.20 6.90 -0.75
N GLY A 71 11.62 6.10 0.15
CA GLY A 71 12.31 5.06 0.92
C GLY A 71 11.82 3.67 0.50
N LEU A 72 12.71 2.67 0.45
CA LEU A 72 12.36 1.29 0.06
C LEU A 72 12.66 0.29 1.18
N HIS A 73 11.72 -0.60 1.42
CA HIS A 73 11.88 -1.81 2.23
C HIS A 73 11.75 -3.03 1.32
N ASP A 74 12.86 -3.72 1.08
CA ASP A 74 12.95 -4.90 0.19
C ASP A 74 12.69 -6.21 0.96
N GLY A 75 11.60 -6.23 1.74
CA GLY A 75 11.21 -7.33 2.61
C GLY A 75 9.72 -7.41 2.89
N ASP A 76 9.33 -8.26 3.82
CA ASP A 76 7.95 -8.34 4.29
C ASP A 76 7.56 -7.04 5.00
N VAL A 77 6.44 -6.46 4.60
CA VAL A 77 5.93 -5.22 5.19
C VAL A 77 5.65 -5.33 6.70
N ARG A 78 5.42 -6.53 7.21
CA ARG A 78 5.20 -6.75 8.65
C ARG A 78 6.42 -6.35 9.45
N ASP A 79 7.63 -6.69 8.96
CA ASP A 79 8.90 -6.33 9.60
C ASP A 79 9.12 -4.80 9.59
N LEU A 80 8.62 -4.11 8.56
CA LEU A 80 8.66 -2.66 8.50
C LEU A 80 7.64 -2.04 9.48
N ILE A 81 6.39 -2.50 9.45
CA ILE A 81 5.30 -1.93 10.28
C ILE A 81 5.61 -2.01 11.77
N GLU A 82 6.21 -3.10 12.26
CA GLU A 82 6.62 -3.24 13.65
C GLU A 82 7.58 -2.12 14.11
N ARG A 83 8.37 -1.56 13.19
CA ARG A 83 9.37 -0.52 13.43
C ARG A 83 8.85 0.91 13.25
N LEU A 84 7.68 1.06 12.61
CA LEU A 84 7.06 2.36 12.40
C LEU A 84 6.44 2.90 13.69
N PRO A 85 6.55 4.21 13.95
CA PRO A 85 5.94 4.84 15.11
C PRO A 85 4.40 4.83 15.03
N GLU A 86 3.75 4.85 16.18
CA GLU A 86 2.31 5.03 16.28
C GLU A 86 1.89 6.37 15.65
N GLY A 87 0.86 6.34 14.80
CA GLY A 87 0.33 7.53 14.13
C GLY A 87 1.31 8.25 13.20
N GLY A 88 2.39 7.57 12.78
CA GLY A 88 3.41 8.17 11.93
C GLY A 88 3.01 8.34 10.47
N LEU A 89 2.02 7.59 10.00
CA LEU A 89 1.57 7.64 8.60
C LEU A 89 0.31 8.48 8.46
N SER A 90 0.25 9.30 7.42
CA SER A 90 -0.97 10.02 7.02
C SER A 90 -1.78 9.26 5.97
N ARG A 91 -1.14 8.37 5.20
CA ARG A 91 -1.80 7.57 4.17
C ARG A 91 -1.12 6.23 3.96
N ALA A 92 -1.92 5.20 3.63
CA ALA A 92 -1.40 3.92 3.19
C ALA A 92 -2.15 3.40 1.97
N PHE A 93 -1.44 2.60 1.15
CA PHE A 93 -1.98 1.94 -0.03
C PHE A 93 -1.71 0.44 0.02
N ILE A 94 -2.73 -0.36 -0.32
CA ILE A 94 -2.64 -1.80 -0.55
C ILE A 94 -3.33 -2.07 -1.88
N LEU A 95 -2.57 -2.11 -2.95
CA LEU A 95 -3.11 -2.18 -4.30
C LEU A 95 -2.89 -3.57 -4.90
N PHE A 96 -3.98 -4.26 -5.20
CA PHE A 96 -4.00 -5.57 -5.85
C PHE A 96 -3.09 -6.62 -5.18
N PRO A 97 -3.19 -6.79 -3.85
CA PRO A 97 -2.42 -7.81 -3.14
C PRO A 97 -2.85 -9.22 -3.58
N ASP A 98 -1.97 -10.21 -3.39
CA ASP A 98 -2.22 -11.60 -3.75
C ASP A 98 -3.55 -12.10 -3.19
N PRO A 99 -4.52 -12.52 -4.03
CA PRO A 99 -5.90 -12.81 -3.60
C PRO A 99 -6.04 -14.15 -2.90
N TRP A 100 -5.12 -15.10 -3.14
CA TRP A 100 -5.18 -16.46 -2.59
C TRP A 100 -6.59 -17.07 -2.68
N PRO A 101 -7.14 -17.35 -3.89
CA PRO A 101 -8.57 -17.64 -4.08
C PRO A 101 -9.03 -18.97 -3.45
N LYS A 102 -8.10 -19.92 -3.19
CA LYS A 102 -8.46 -21.18 -2.55
C LYS A 102 -8.63 -21.00 -1.04
N VAL A 103 -9.77 -21.41 -0.47
CA VAL A 103 -10.10 -21.25 0.96
C VAL A 103 -8.96 -21.69 1.90
N ARG A 104 -8.32 -22.85 1.62
CA ARG A 104 -7.15 -23.32 2.41
C ARG A 104 -5.96 -22.35 2.42
N HIS A 105 -5.93 -21.37 1.50
CA HIS A 105 -4.88 -20.37 1.36
C HIS A 105 -5.28 -18.99 1.93
N HIS A 106 -6.52 -18.76 2.36
CA HIS A 106 -6.97 -17.48 2.88
C HIS A 106 -6.14 -16.97 4.07
N LYS A 107 -5.51 -17.89 4.83
CA LYS A 107 -4.55 -17.53 5.89
C LYS A 107 -3.27 -16.82 5.37
N ARG A 108 -3.03 -16.83 4.05
CA ARG A 108 -1.89 -16.15 3.40
C ARG A 108 -2.24 -14.74 2.95
N ARG A 109 -3.54 -14.39 2.92
CA ARG A 109 -3.98 -13.03 2.57
C ARG A 109 -3.34 -12.03 3.51
N LEU A 110 -2.88 -10.92 2.96
CA LEU A 110 -2.24 -9.86 3.73
C LEU A 110 -3.21 -9.25 4.74
N VAL A 111 -4.45 -8.97 4.30
CA VAL A 111 -5.48 -8.35 5.16
C VAL A 111 -6.04 -9.40 6.12
N GLN A 112 -5.36 -9.57 7.25
CA GLN A 112 -5.81 -10.31 8.43
C GLN A 112 -6.15 -9.33 9.56
N SER A 113 -6.89 -9.75 10.57
CA SER A 113 -7.36 -8.85 11.64
C SER A 113 -6.23 -8.26 12.49
N ASP A 114 -5.17 -9.02 12.74
CA ASP A 114 -3.95 -8.56 13.42
C ASP A 114 -3.22 -7.50 12.58
N PHE A 115 -3.07 -7.73 11.29
CA PHE A 115 -2.45 -6.76 10.36
C PHE A 115 -3.26 -5.46 10.25
N VAL A 116 -4.60 -5.54 10.22
CA VAL A 116 -5.48 -4.36 10.28
C VAL A 116 -5.29 -3.60 11.58
N GLY A 117 -5.07 -4.31 12.70
CA GLY A 117 -4.73 -3.72 14.00
C GLY A 117 -3.44 -2.89 13.94
N GLU A 118 -2.39 -3.42 13.31
CA GLU A 118 -1.11 -2.74 13.14
C GLU A 118 -1.22 -1.56 12.17
N LEU A 119 -1.96 -1.69 11.08
CA LEU A 119 -2.25 -0.55 10.20
C LEU A 119 -2.94 0.60 10.96
N ALA A 120 -3.92 0.25 11.81
CA ALA A 120 -4.60 1.24 12.64
C ALA A 120 -3.70 1.86 13.72
N ARG A 121 -2.63 1.18 14.15
CA ARG A 121 -1.60 1.74 15.04
C ARG A 121 -0.73 2.76 14.33
N VAL A 122 -0.23 2.41 13.14
CA VAL A 122 0.75 3.25 12.43
C VAL A 122 0.12 4.41 11.64
N ILE A 123 -1.15 4.28 11.22
CA ILE A 123 -1.88 5.37 10.56
C ILE A 123 -2.48 6.28 11.63
N ARG A 124 -2.20 7.59 11.54
CA ARG A 124 -2.74 8.58 12.48
C ARG A 124 -4.28 8.67 12.40
N PRO A 125 -4.98 9.08 13.47
CA PRO A 125 -6.39 9.44 13.38
C PRO A 125 -6.62 10.49 12.27
N GLY A 126 -7.65 10.30 11.45
CA GLY A 126 -7.90 11.10 10.26
C GLY A 126 -7.03 10.76 9.04
N GLY A 127 -6.02 9.91 9.20
CA GLY A 127 -5.24 9.37 8.07
C GLY A 127 -6.07 8.40 7.23
N THR A 128 -5.62 8.13 6.01
CA THR A 128 -6.39 7.37 5.02
C THR A 128 -5.72 6.06 4.64
N LEU A 129 -6.54 5.08 4.26
CA LEU A 129 -6.08 3.81 3.71
C LEU A 129 -6.87 3.51 2.44
N ARG A 130 -6.19 3.22 1.34
CA ARG A 130 -6.79 2.68 0.12
C ARG A 130 -6.44 1.23 -0.05
N PHE A 131 -7.46 0.40 -0.23
CA PHE A 131 -7.34 -0.99 -0.67
C PHE A 131 -7.95 -1.14 -2.06
N ALA A 132 -7.28 -1.84 -2.97
CA ALA A 132 -7.84 -2.18 -4.26
C ALA A 132 -7.65 -3.66 -4.58
N SER A 133 -8.65 -4.27 -5.24
CA SER A 133 -8.57 -5.64 -5.74
C SER A 133 -9.57 -5.84 -6.88
N ASP A 134 -9.24 -6.77 -7.77
CA ASP A 134 -10.09 -7.29 -8.86
C ASP A 134 -10.60 -8.73 -8.56
N TRP A 135 -10.55 -9.14 -7.29
CA TRP A 135 -11.07 -10.41 -6.78
C TRP A 135 -12.21 -10.17 -5.79
N ALA A 136 -13.45 -10.48 -6.19
CA ALA A 136 -14.66 -10.16 -5.43
C ALA A 136 -14.63 -10.73 -4.00
N ASP A 137 -14.25 -12.00 -3.83
CA ASP A 137 -14.13 -12.64 -2.50
C ASP A 137 -13.06 -11.97 -1.63
N TYR A 138 -11.98 -11.41 -2.22
CA TYR A 138 -10.97 -10.71 -1.44
C TYR A 138 -11.39 -9.27 -1.10
N VAL A 139 -12.20 -8.64 -1.95
CA VAL A 139 -12.85 -7.35 -1.63
C VAL A 139 -13.75 -7.50 -0.40
N ASP A 140 -14.68 -8.46 -0.42
CA ASP A 140 -15.59 -8.73 0.70
C ASP A 140 -14.83 -9.09 1.99
N TRP A 141 -13.82 -9.95 1.86
CA TRP A 141 -12.93 -10.32 2.96
C TRP A 141 -12.26 -9.12 3.61
N SER A 142 -11.72 -8.22 2.80
CA SER A 142 -10.96 -7.06 3.27
C SER A 142 -11.88 -6.01 3.88
N LEU A 143 -13.00 -5.70 3.23
CA LEU A 143 -14.00 -4.76 3.73
C LEU A 143 -14.50 -5.20 5.12
N ALA A 144 -14.87 -6.48 5.28
CA ALA A 144 -15.33 -7.00 6.56
C ALA A 144 -14.28 -6.83 7.67
N ARG A 145 -12.98 -7.02 7.38
CA ARG A 145 -11.90 -6.91 8.37
C ARG A 145 -11.56 -5.47 8.73
N PHE A 146 -11.56 -4.58 7.75
CA PHE A 146 -11.33 -3.17 8.04
C PHE A 146 -12.44 -2.59 8.93
N LEU A 147 -13.68 -3.02 8.76
CA LEU A 147 -14.82 -2.52 9.54
C LEU A 147 -14.96 -3.21 10.92
N ALA A 148 -14.52 -4.47 11.07
CA ALA A 148 -14.79 -5.27 12.27
C ALA A 148 -14.27 -4.65 13.59
N GLY A 149 -13.19 -3.88 13.54
CA GLY A 149 -12.58 -3.30 14.74
C GLY A 149 -13.04 -1.89 15.07
N GLY A 150 -13.88 -1.26 14.25
CA GLY A 150 -14.33 0.14 14.41
C GLY A 150 -13.19 1.16 14.36
N ARG A 151 -12.01 0.75 13.88
CA ARG A 151 -10.83 1.61 13.78
C ARG A 151 -10.72 2.32 12.43
N PHE A 152 -11.42 1.81 11.43
CA PHE A 152 -11.54 2.39 10.12
C PHE A 152 -13.00 2.60 9.77
N ALA A 153 -13.32 3.74 9.17
CA ALA A 153 -14.61 4.01 8.58
C ALA A 153 -14.49 4.00 7.05
N TRP A 154 -15.37 3.27 6.37
CA TRP A 154 -15.44 3.29 4.92
C TRP A 154 -16.04 4.61 4.45
N THR A 155 -15.44 5.25 3.46
CA THR A 155 -15.80 6.61 3.06
C THR A 155 -16.82 6.67 1.93
N ALA A 156 -17.17 5.53 1.29
CA ALA A 156 -18.08 5.50 0.17
C ALA A 156 -19.53 5.83 0.58
N GLU A 157 -20.13 6.74 -0.14
CA GLU A 157 -21.55 7.14 0.00
C GLU A 157 -22.40 6.60 -1.17
N ALA A 158 -21.77 6.34 -2.32
CA ALA A 158 -22.42 5.86 -3.52
C ALA A 158 -21.59 4.75 -4.21
N CYS A 159 -22.25 3.98 -5.08
CA CYS A 159 -21.60 2.90 -5.83
C CYS A 159 -20.40 3.40 -6.66
N ALA A 160 -20.49 4.60 -7.22
CA ALA A 160 -19.42 5.21 -8.02
C ALA A 160 -18.11 5.42 -7.23
N ASP A 161 -18.19 5.54 -5.90
CA ASP A 161 -17.03 5.84 -5.06
C ASP A 161 -16.07 4.66 -4.90
N TRP A 162 -16.51 3.45 -5.27
CA TRP A 162 -15.71 2.23 -5.15
C TRP A 162 -15.66 1.36 -6.43
N THR A 163 -16.47 1.68 -7.46
CA THR A 163 -16.52 0.89 -8.72
C THR A 163 -15.66 1.45 -9.84
N GLY A 164 -14.96 2.54 -9.62
CA GLY A 164 -14.07 3.16 -10.59
C GLY A 164 -12.77 3.65 -9.97
N PRO A 165 -11.72 3.85 -10.78
CA PRO A 165 -10.45 4.32 -10.27
C PRO A 165 -10.61 5.75 -9.71
N PRO A 166 -10.07 6.02 -8.50
CA PRO A 166 -9.99 7.37 -7.96
C PRO A 166 -9.17 8.31 -8.85
N ALA A 167 -9.39 9.61 -8.75
CA ALA A 167 -8.77 10.61 -9.62
C ALA A 167 -7.22 10.63 -9.54
N ASP A 168 -6.66 10.22 -8.41
CA ASP A 168 -5.22 10.13 -8.16
C ASP A 168 -4.64 8.73 -8.43
N HIS A 169 -5.44 7.82 -8.98
CA HIS A 169 -5.01 6.47 -9.30
C HIS A 169 -4.10 6.42 -10.52
N VAL A 170 -3.06 5.63 -10.42
CA VAL A 170 -2.16 5.30 -11.54
C VAL A 170 -2.29 3.83 -11.84
N THR A 171 -2.68 3.51 -13.07
CA THR A 171 -2.84 2.12 -13.52
C THR A 171 -1.50 1.37 -13.43
N THR A 172 -1.52 0.23 -12.79
CA THR A 172 -0.34 -0.63 -12.64
C THR A 172 -0.29 -1.68 -13.74
N ARG A 173 0.89 -2.25 -13.99
CA ARG A 173 1.03 -3.41 -14.90
C ARG A 173 0.20 -4.61 -14.49
N TYR A 174 -0.15 -4.74 -13.20
CA TYR A 174 -1.01 -5.82 -12.74
C TYR A 174 -2.43 -5.64 -13.28
N GLU A 175 -2.98 -4.44 -13.18
CA GLU A 175 -4.33 -4.12 -13.68
C GLU A 175 -4.46 -4.33 -15.18
N GLU A 176 -3.42 -3.99 -15.96
CA GLU A 176 -3.40 -4.21 -17.40
C GLU A 176 -3.57 -5.68 -17.78
N LYS A 177 -3.14 -6.61 -16.95
CA LYS A 177 -3.26 -8.06 -17.18
C LYS A 177 -4.66 -8.60 -16.96
N ARG A 178 -5.53 -7.90 -16.22
CA ARG A 178 -6.93 -8.27 -15.94
C ARG A 178 -7.07 -9.73 -15.48
N LEU A 179 -6.34 -10.09 -14.42
CA LEU A 179 -6.28 -11.48 -13.92
C LEU A 179 -7.38 -11.82 -12.92
N GLY A 180 -8.11 -10.84 -12.44
CA GLY A 180 -9.18 -11.00 -11.45
C GLY A 180 -10.48 -11.57 -12.01
N ASP A 181 -11.44 -11.81 -11.13
CA ASP A 181 -12.78 -12.33 -11.44
C ASP A 181 -13.86 -11.23 -11.45
N CYS A 182 -13.50 -9.98 -11.15
CA CYS A 182 -14.36 -8.81 -11.23
C CYS A 182 -13.61 -7.59 -11.78
N ALA A 183 -14.36 -6.52 -12.07
CA ALA A 183 -13.75 -5.21 -12.32
C ALA A 183 -13.02 -4.73 -11.05
N PRO A 184 -11.94 -3.93 -11.19
CA PRO A 184 -11.25 -3.36 -10.04
C PRO A 184 -12.19 -2.61 -9.10
N VAL A 185 -12.09 -2.90 -7.82
CA VAL A 185 -12.82 -2.26 -6.73
C VAL A 185 -11.82 -1.50 -5.87
N PHE A 186 -12.14 -0.25 -5.52
CA PHE A 186 -11.32 0.63 -4.71
C PHE A 186 -12.06 0.95 -3.41
N LEU A 187 -11.51 0.56 -2.28
CA LEU A 187 -12.07 0.81 -0.96
C LEU A 187 -11.23 1.84 -0.24
N ASP A 188 -11.77 3.03 -0.05
CA ASP A 188 -11.12 4.12 0.69
C ASP A 188 -11.66 4.17 2.11
N PHE A 189 -10.76 4.23 3.09
CA PHE A 189 -11.07 4.28 4.50
C PHE A 189 -10.40 5.49 5.17
N VAL A 190 -11.03 5.98 6.23
CA VAL A 190 -10.42 6.91 7.17
C VAL A 190 -10.20 6.22 8.52
N ARG A 191 -9.05 6.47 9.14
CA ARG A 191 -8.73 6.03 10.50
C ARG A 191 -9.48 6.88 11.52
N VAL A 192 -10.40 6.29 12.27
CA VAL A 192 -11.23 6.94 13.30
C VAL A 192 -10.65 6.79 14.69
#